data_6dc75c10a0fcc70014a19f3ac8803587
#
_entry.id   6dc75c10a0fcc70014a19f3ac8803587
#
_cell.length_a   1.000
_cell.length_b   1.000
_cell.length_c   1.000
_cell.angle_alpha   90.00
_cell.angle_beta   90.00
_cell.angle_gamma   90.00
#
_symmetry.space_group_name_H-M   'P 1'
#
loop_
_entity.id
_entity.type
_entity.pdbx_description
1 polymer ?
#
loop_
_entity_poly.entity_id
_entity_poly.type
_entity_poly.pdbx_seq_one_letter_code
_entity_poly.pdbx_strand_id
1 'polypeptide(L)'
;MKAQYKANWGKVNEALDKIDKANLDGVDVGFDVYPYIAFGSGLLDLMPPWIKVDGPKKMIKLLMDNTIREKVIKDMQADSEEWENPMIIEDWDKTIKIAMLKTDKNKKYEGCTIREIAEDMGVTPFEAVIQLMIEEEAAIKCIYFAMCEEDLQTIMKHPNAKFCTDGRAVATYGELGKGSVHPRYYGTYPRILGHYVREKNIMTLEEAIKKSTSYPAKKLNILDRGVLKEGNFADITIFDKDKVIDVSTFDNPHRYPIGIEYVIVNGKLVIAKGEHTGNLPGIVLKNKK
;
A
#
# COMPACT_ATOMS: atom_id res chain seq x y z
N MET A 1 -6.40 6.67 -4.60
CA MET A 1 -7.79 6.22 -4.93
C MET A 1 -7.80 4.70 -5.04
N LYS A 2 -8.87 4.02 -4.59
CA LYS A 2 -9.07 2.57 -4.68
C LYS A 2 -10.51 2.21 -4.32
N ALA A 3 -11.04 1.12 -4.90
CA ALA A 3 -12.26 0.46 -4.44
C ALA A 3 -11.85 -0.79 -3.66
N GLN A 4 -12.13 -0.78 -2.37
CA GLN A 4 -11.82 -1.89 -1.47
C GLN A 4 -13.02 -2.82 -1.36
N TYR A 5 -12.74 -4.10 -1.24
CA TYR A 5 -13.70 -5.17 -1.11
C TYR A 5 -14.64 -5.36 -2.32
N LYS A 6 -15.03 -6.60 -2.55
CA LYS A 6 -15.78 -7.03 -3.72
C LYS A 6 -17.09 -6.25 -3.93
N ALA A 7 -17.75 -5.85 -2.85
CA ALA A 7 -18.99 -5.05 -2.89
C ALA A 7 -18.81 -3.65 -3.51
N ASN A 8 -17.57 -3.16 -3.60
CA ASN A 8 -17.24 -1.84 -4.15
C ASN A 8 -16.57 -1.90 -5.54
N TRP A 9 -16.27 -3.09 -6.04
CA TRP A 9 -15.66 -3.22 -7.37
C TRP A 9 -16.58 -2.65 -8.46
N GLY A 10 -16.02 -1.93 -9.42
CA GLY A 10 -16.72 -1.20 -10.46
C GLY A 10 -17.17 0.22 -10.08
N LYS A 11 -17.32 0.54 -8.79
CA LYS A 11 -17.73 1.88 -8.32
C LYS A 11 -16.70 2.99 -8.59
N VAL A 12 -15.51 2.63 -9.03
CA VAL A 12 -14.45 3.60 -9.39
C VAL A 12 -14.92 4.53 -10.50
N ASN A 13 -15.76 4.08 -11.44
CA ASN A 13 -16.26 4.91 -12.53
C ASN A 13 -17.10 6.08 -11.99
N GLU A 14 -18.04 5.81 -11.08
CA GLU A 14 -18.85 6.87 -10.44
C GLU A 14 -17.98 7.89 -9.68
N ALA A 15 -16.91 7.42 -9.03
CA ALA A 15 -15.99 8.29 -8.30
C ALA A 15 -15.18 9.16 -9.28
N LEU A 16 -14.74 8.61 -10.41
CA LEU A 16 -14.04 9.33 -11.46
C LEU A 16 -14.94 10.37 -12.12
N ASP A 17 -16.20 10.04 -12.42
CA ASP A 17 -17.19 10.99 -12.97
C ASP A 17 -17.38 12.20 -12.05
N LYS A 18 -17.44 11.97 -10.73
CA LYS A 18 -17.52 13.08 -9.74
C LYS A 18 -16.28 13.96 -9.75
N ILE A 19 -15.09 13.37 -9.91
CA ILE A 19 -13.83 14.12 -10.01
C ILE A 19 -13.81 14.94 -11.30
N ASP A 20 -14.22 14.36 -12.42
CA ASP A 20 -14.27 15.05 -13.70
C ASP A 20 -15.26 16.22 -13.66
N LYS A 21 -16.44 16.00 -13.08
CA LYS A 21 -17.40 17.07 -12.88
C LYS A 21 -16.83 18.20 -12.02
N ALA A 22 -16.18 17.88 -10.92
CA ALA A 22 -15.55 18.90 -10.06
C ALA A 22 -14.48 19.70 -10.81
N ASN A 23 -13.67 19.05 -11.66
CA ASN A 23 -12.69 19.74 -12.51
C ASN A 23 -13.36 20.64 -13.57
N LEU A 24 -14.48 20.21 -14.17
CA LEU A 24 -15.27 21.04 -15.09
C LEU A 24 -15.87 22.26 -14.37
N ASP A 25 -16.25 22.11 -13.12
CA ASP A 25 -16.76 23.20 -12.26
C ASP A 25 -15.64 24.14 -11.73
N GLY A 26 -14.37 23.92 -12.18
CA GLY A 26 -13.23 24.77 -11.85
C GLY A 26 -12.48 24.38 -10.56
N VAL A 27 -12.84 23.25 -9.93
CA VAL A 27 -12.12 22.72 -8.76
C VAL A 27 -10.97 21.83 -9.23
N ASP A 28 -9.72 22.22 -8.96
CA ASP A 28 -8.52 21.42 -9.32
C ASP A 28 -8.41 20.17 -8.45
N VAL A 29 -9.08 19.08 -8.84
CA VAL A 29 -9.07 17.78 -8.17
C VAL A 29 -8.16 16.80 -8.90
N GLY A 30 -7.25 16.19 -8.17
CA GLY A 30 -6.46 15.05 -8.61
C GLY A 30 -6.38 14.00 -7.50
N PHE A 31 -5.91 12.80 -7.83
CA PHE A 31 -5.81 11.71 -6.87
C PHE A 31 -4.55 10.88 -7.13
N ASP A 32 -4.13 10.17 -6.10
CA ASP A 32 -2.98 9.29 -6.16
C ASP A 32 -3.41 7.82 -6.23
N VAL A 33 -2.59 6.99 -6.89
CA VAL A 33 -2.78 5.55 -7.01
C VAL A 33 -1.44 4.82 -7.01
N TYR A 34 -1.40 3.64 -6.42
CA TYR A 34 -0.26 2.72 -6.50
C TYR A 34 -0.64 1.46 -7.30
N PRO A 35 0.32 0.78 -7.96
CA PRO A 35 0.05 -0.27 -8.95
C PRO A 35 -0.10 -1.67 -8.32
N TYR A 36 -0.95 -1.81 -7.31
CA TYR A 36 -1.19 -3.09 -6.62
C TYR A 36 -2.66 -3.23 -6.22
N ILE A 37 -3.14 -4.47 -6.24
CA ILE A 37 -4.51 -4.84 -5.84
C ILE A 37 -4.65 -5.17 -4.35
N ALA A 38 -3.64 -4.87 -3.55
CA ALA A 38 -3.63 -5.06 -2.11
C ALA A 38 -3.25 -3.77 -1.38
N PHE A 39 -3.67 -3.62 -0.14
CA PHE A 39 -3.31 -2.49 0.72
C PHE A 39 -2.81 -2.94 2.08
N GLY A 40 -2.03 -2.10 2.75
CA GLY A 40 -1.57 -2.32 4.11
C GLY A 40 -2.44 -1.59 5.12
N SER A 41 -2.86 -2.29 6.18
CA SER A 41 -3.57 -1.71 7.33
C SER A 41 -3.28 -2.49 8.62
N GLY A 42 -4.04 -2.23 9.68
CA GLY A 42 -3.96 -2.98 10.94
C GLY A 42 -5.00 -4.09 11.01
N LEU A 43 -4.70 -5.17 11.74
CA LEU A 43 -5.67 -6.23 12.02
C LEU A 43 -6.88 -5.68 12.82
N LEU A 44 -6.70 -4.53 13.48
CA LEU A 44 -7.75 -3.81 14.20
C LEU A 44 -8.96 -3.42 13.32
N ASP A 45 -8.79 -3.34 12.01
CA ASP A 45 -9.89 -3.05 11.07
C ASP A 45 -10.95 -4.15 11.06
N LEU A 46 -10.59 -5.38 11.46
CA LEU A 46 -11.52 -6.50 11.59
C LEU A 46 -12.38 -6.46 12.86
N MET A 47 -12.08 -5.56 13.80
CA MET A 47 -12.85 -5.47 15.04
C MET A 47 -14.10 -4.60 14.87
N PRO A 48 -15.26 -5.01 15.39
CA PRO A 48 -16.46 -4.18 15.42
C PRO A 48 -16.20 -2.79 16.04
N PRO A 49 -16.82 -1.72 15.54
CA PRO A 49 -16.55 -0.35 16.01
C PRO A 49 -16.71 -0.17 17.52
N TRP A 50 -17.77 -0.75 18.12
CA TRP A 50 -18.11 -0.52 19.52
C TRP A 50 -17.02 -0.99 20.51
N ILE A 51 -16.26 -2.05 20.18
CA ILE A 51 -15.22 -2.55 21.08
C ILE A 51 -13.93 -1.71 21.02
N LYS A 52 -13.78 -0.88 19.97
CA LYS A 52 -12.60 -0.03 19.73
C LYS A 52 -12.68 1.37 20.36
N VAL A 53 -13.87 1.79 20.80
CA VAL A 53 -14.18 3.19 21.19
C VAL A 53 -13.21 3.74 22.24
N ASP A 54 -12.88 2.93 23.23
CA ASP A 54 -12.01 3.33 24.34
C ASP A 54 -10.53 2.98 24.13
N GLY A 55 -10.16 2.62 22.92
CA GLY A 55 -8.81 2.34 22.50
C GLY A 55 -8.31 0.91 22.78
N PRO A 56 -7.12 0.56 22.24
CA PRO A 56 -6.64 -0.82 22.22
C PRO A 56 -6.51 -1.49 23.60
N LYS A 57 -6.02 -0.75 24.60
CA LYS A 57 -5.82 -1.32 25.95
C LYS A 57 -7.11 -1.79 26.62
N LYS A 58 -8.21 -0.99 26.44
CA LYS A 58 -9.51 -1.37 27.02
C LYS A 58 -10.14 -2.49 26.21
N MET A 59 -10.03 -2.45 24.90
CA MET A 59 -10.48 -3.52 24.01
C MET A 59 -9.86 -4.87 24.40
N ILE A 60 -8.55 -4.93 24.59
CA ILE A 60 -7.85 -6.16 24.99
C ILE A 60 -8.39 -6.71 26.31
N LYS A 61 -8.62 -5.84 27.31
CA LYS A 61 -9.21 -6.26 28.58
C LYS A 61 -10.61 -6.86 28.40
N LEU A 62 -11.42 -6.25 27.55
CA LEU A 62 -12.76 -6.75 27.21
C LEU A 62 -12.68 -8.11 26.49
N LEU A 63 -11.74 -8.27 25.57
CA LEU A 63 -11.52 -9.54 24.85
C LEU A 63 -11.05 -10.69 25.77
N MET A 64 -10.66 -10.44 27.01
CA MET A 64 -10.36 -11.50 27.97
C MET A 64 -11.62 -12.12 28.59
N ASP A 65 -12.78 -11.48 28.47
CA ASP A 65 -14.07 -12.02 28.89
C ASP A 65 -14.68 -12.86 27.77
N ASN A 66 -15.05 -14.12 28.09
CA ASN A 66 -15.58 -15.06 27.11
C ASN A 66 -16.92 -14.59 26.51
N THR A 67 -17.79 -13.98 27.30
CA THR A 67 -19.10 -13.48 26.84
C THR A 67 -18.92 -12.35 25.82
N ILE A 68 -17.94 -11.50 26.08
CA ILE A 68 -17.58 -10.42 25.15
C ILE A 68 -16.98 -11.00 23.86
N ARG A 69 -16.10 -12.02 23.94
CA ARG A 69 -15.56 -12.68 22.75
C ARG A 69 -16.65 -13.27 21.86
N GLU A 70 -17.58 -14.01 22.44
CA GLU A 70 -18.71 -14.59 21.72
C GLU A 70 -19.53 -13.52 20.99
N LYS A 71 -19.79 -12.39 21.66
CA LYS A 71 -20.47 -11.26 21.05
C LYS A 71 -19.65 -10.67 19.88
N VAL A 72 -18.35 -10.45 20.08
CA VAL A 72 -17.45 -9.95 19.02
C VAL A 72 -17.44 -10.88 17.81
N ILE A 73 -17.30 -12.20 18.02
CA ILE A 73 -17.32 -13.20 16.94
C ILE A 73 -18.65 -13.15 16.18
N LYS A 74 -19.77 -13.04 16.90
CA LYS A 74 -21.09 -12.93 16.29
C LYS A 74 -21.20 -11.67 15.41
N ASP A 75 -20.72 -10.53 15.91
CA ASP A 75 -20.75 -9.28 15.15
C ASP A 75 -19.77 -9.29 13.95
N MET A 76 -18.62 -9.99 14.07
CA MET A 76 -17.70 -10.21 12.97
C MET A 76 -18.30 -11.07 11.83
N GLN A 77 -19.23 -11.94 12.15
CA GLN A 77 -19.93 -12.81 11.18
C GLN A 77 -21.17 -12.16 10.57
N ALA A 78 -21.63 -11.05 11.12
CA ALA A 78 -22.84 -10.38 10.68
C ALA A 78 -22.54 -9.26 9.68
N ASP A 79 -23.44 -9.07 8.73
CA ASP A 79 -23.49 -7.85 7.92
C ASP A 79 -23.94 -6.68 8.79
N SER A 80 -23.44 -5.48 8.50
CA SER A 80 -23.69 -4.28 9.30
C SER A 80 -23.71 -3.03 8.45
N GLU A 81 -24.69 -2.17 8.66
CA GLU A 81 -24.73 -0.82 8.07
C GLU A 81 -23.78 0.17 8.80
N GLU A 82 -23.34 -0.16 10.03
CA GLU A 82 -22.50 0.71 10.86
C GLU A 82 -21.01 0.70 10.45
N TRP A 83 -20.55 -0.35 9.77
CA TRP A 83 -19.18 -0.48 9.31
C TRP A 83 -19.06 -1.48 8.15
N GLU A 84 -18.08 -1.22 7.28
CA GLU A 84 -17.76 -2.12 6.17
C GLU A 84 -17.01 -3.36 6.71
N ASN A 85 -17.74 -4.46 6.90
CA ASN A 85 -17.20 -5.71 7.45
C ASN A 85 -16.56 -6.54 6.33
N PRO A 86 -15.23 -6.70 6.30
CA PRO A 86 -14.58 -7.50 5.25
C PRO A 86 -14.75 -9.01 5.43
N MET A 87 -15.25 -9.47 6.59
CA MET A 87 -15.31 -10.88 6.95
C MET A 87 -16.63 -11.57 6.54
N ILE A 88 -17.59 -10.83 5.98
CA ILE A 88 -18.84 -11.40 5.45
C ILE A 88 -18.69 -12.06 4.07
N ILE A 89 -17.54 -11.87 3.40
CA ILE A 89 -17.24 -12.49 2.12
C ILE A 89 -16.65 -13.89 2.31
N GLU A 90 -16.97 -14.80 1.39
CA GLU A 90 -16.36 -16.14 1.37
C GLU A 90 -14.83 -16.03 1.27
N ASP A 91 -14.14 -16.91 1.99
CA ASP A 91 -12.66 -16.98 2.00
C ASP A 91 -11.93 -15.69 2.44
N TRP A 92 -12.58 -14.79 3.19
CA TRP A 92 -11.95 -13.56 3.68
C TRP A 92 -10.61 -13.80 4.40
N ASP A 93 -10.50 -14.87 5.13
CA ASP A 93 -9.35 -15.29 5.90
C ASP A 93 -8.14 -15.70 5.04
N LYS A 94 -8.36 -16.03 3.76
CA LYS A 94 -7.30 -16.21 2.75
C LYS A 94 -6.80 -14.90 2.15
N THR A 95 -7.60 -13.83 2.24
CA THR A 95 -7.30 -12.54 1.60
C THR A 95 -6.53 -11.58 2.51
N ILE A 96 -6.26 -11.98 3.75
CA ILE A 96 -5.55 -11.15 4.73
C ILE A 96 -4.29 -11.89 5.18
N LYS A 97 -3.12 -11.29 4.89
CA LYS A 97 -1.80 -11.76 5.35
C LYS A 97 -1.27 -10.89 6.47
N ILE A 98 -0.66 -11.52 7.47
CA ILE A 98 0.07 -10.81 8.53
C ILE A 98 1.38 -10.26 7.97
N ALA A 99 1.60 -8.95 8.13
CA ALA A 99 2.81 -8.27 7.64
C ALA A 99 3.86 -8.06 8.73
N MET A 100 3.43 -7.76 9.95
CA MET A 100 4.35 -7.52 11.06
C MET A 100 3.68 -7.79 12.40
N LEU A 101 4.42 -8.47 13.26
CA LEU A 101 4.04 -8.79 14.64
C LEU A 101 5.08 -8.24 15.62
N LYS A 102 4.64 -7.96 16.85
CA LYS A 102 5.47 -7.39 17.90
C LYS A 102 6.27 -8.44 18.66
N THR A 103 5.62 -9.57 19.00
CA THR A 103 6.17 -10.59 19.89
C THR A 103 6.96 -11.65 19.13
N ASP A 104 8.09 -12.10 19.68
CA ASP A 104 8.91 -13.15 19.06
C ASP A 104 8.17 -14.48 18.96
N LYS A 105 7.25 -14.77 19.88
CA LYS A 105 6.39 -15.96 19.88
C LYS A 105 5.62 -16.13 18.57
N ASN A 106 5.12 -15.03 18.03
CA ASN A 106 4.24 -15.04 16.87
C ASN A 106 4.94 -14.68 15.56
N LYS A 107 6.25 -14.36 15.57
CA LYS A 107 7.02 -14.03 14.36
C LYS A 107 6.89 -15.06 13.23
N LYS A 108 6.70 -16.34 13.56
CA LYS A 108 6.46 -17.42 12.60
C LYS A 108 5.25 -17.18 11.69
N TYR A 109 4.32 -16.32 12.10
CA TYR A 109 3.10 -15.99 11.35
C TYR A 109 3.25 -14.79 10.40
N GLU A 110 4.40 -14.10 10.40
CA GLU A 110 4.64 -13.04 9.42
C GLU A 110 4.72 -13.65 8.00
N GLY A 111 3.87 -13.15 7.10
CA GLY A 111 3.68 -13.69 5.75
C GLY A 111 2.55 -14.73 5.61
N CYS A 112 2.03 -15.26 6.71
CA CYS A 112 0.90 -16.20 6.70
C CYS A 112 -0.45 -15.49 6.54
N THR A 113 -1.42 -16.18 5.96
CA THR A 113 -2.83 -15.79 5.94
C THR A 113 -3.49 -16.08 7.29
N ILE A 114 -4.63 -15.45 7.56
CA ILE A 114 -5.42 -15.74 8.78
C ILE A 114 -5.85 -17.21 8.80
N ARG A 115 -6.18 -17.80 7.62
CA ARG A 115 -6.53 -19.23 7.51
C ARG A 115 -5.38 -20.13 7.96
N GLU A 116 -4.19 -19.95 7.41
CA GLU A 116 -3.01 -20.75 7.77
C GLU A 116 -2.68 -20.64 9.27
N ILE A 117 -2.87 -19.47 9.86
CA ILE A 117 -2.66 -19.25 11.30
C ILE A 117 -3.72 -19.98 12.13
N ALA A 118 -4.99 -19.90 11.73
CA ALA A 118 -6.09 -20.58 12.41
C ALA A 118 -5.91 -22.09 12.40
N GLU A 119 -5.48 -22.66 11.27
CA GLU A 119 -5.14 -24.07 11.10
C GLU A 119 -3.98 -24.49 12.01
N ASP A 120 -2.87 -23.72 12.06
CA ASP A 120 -1.73 -23.99 12.96
C ASP A 120 -2.11 -23.90 14.45
N MET A 121 -3.00 -22.98 14.81
CA MET A 121 -3.52 -22.82 16.18
C MET A 121 -4.60 -23.85 16.55
N GLY A 122 -5.22 -24.52 15.58
CA GLY A 122 -6.35 -25.45 15.79
C GLY A 122 -7.64 -24.75 16.25
N VAL A 123 -7.89 -23.53 15.78
CA VAL A 123 -9.05 -22.70 16.13
C VAL A 123 -9.75 -22.16 14.89
N THR A 124 -10.89 -21.47 15.06
CA THR A 124 -11.54 -20.77 13.95
C THR A 124 -10.75 -19.52 13.54
N PRO A 125 -10.88 -19.02 12.28
CA PRO A 125 -10.25 -17.78 11.84
C PRO A 125 -10.60 -16.56 12.71
N PHE A 126 -11.83 -16.48 13.23
CA PHE A 126 -12.27 -15.42 14.13
C PHE A 126 -11.57 -15.49 15.50
N GLU A 127 -11.43 -16.70 16.05
CA GLU A 127 -10.68 -16.91 17.28
C GLU A 127 -9.20 -16.60 17.12
N ALA A 128 -8.59 -16.99 15.98
CA ALA A 128 -7.19 -16.67 15.68
C ALA A 128 -6.96 -15.14 15.64
N VAL A 129 -7.87 -14.39 15.02
CA VAL A 129 -7.83 -12.91 15.03
C VAL A 129 -7.87 -12.36 16.44
N ILE A 130 -8.83 -12.83 17.28
CA ILE A 130 -8.97 -12.35 18.67
C ILE A 130 -7.73 -12.70 19.50
N GLN A 131 -7.22 -13.93 19.35
CA GLN A 131 -6.03 -14.37 20.09
C GLN A 131 -4.80 -13.52 19.71
N LEU A 132 -4.56 -13.31 18.43
CA LEU A 132 -3.49 -12.43 17.97
C LEU A 132 -3.67 -10.99 18.48
N MET A 133 -4.90 -10.45 18.47
CA MET A 133 -5.17 -9.11 19.01
C MET A 133 -4.77 -8.97 20.46
N ILE A 134 -5.01 -10.00 21.29
CA ILE A 134 -4.64 -10.02 22.70
C ILE A 134 -3.11 -10.14 22.85
N GLU A 135 -2.51 -11.13 22.20
CA GLU A 135 -1.08 -11.46 22.35
C GLU A 135 -0.15 -10.36 21.82
N GLU A 136 -0.55 -9.65 20.76
CA GLU A 136 0.21 -8.59 20.12
C GLU A 136 -0.18 -7.18 20.59
N GLU A 137 -1.02 -7.08 21.60
CA GLU A 137 -1.52 -5.81 22.12
C GLU A 137 -2.13 -4.92 21.02
N ALA A 138 -2.84 -5.52 20.07
CA ALA A 138 -3.43 -4.89 18.88
C ALA A 138 -2.40 -4.20 17.93
N ALA A 139 -1.11 -4.46 18.10
CA ALA A 139 -0.04 -3.85 17.30
C ALA A 139 0.33 -4.72 16.08
N ILE A 140 -0.65 -5.09 15.27
CA ILE A 140 -0.51 -5.99 14.13
C ILE A 140 -0.66 -5.23 12.82
N LYS A 141 0.27 -5.44 11.88
CA LYS A 141 0.14 -4.94 10.51
C LYS A 141 -0.24 -6.07 9.57
N CYS A 142 -1.12 -5.77 8.63
CA CYS A 142 -1.66 -6.73 7.66
C CYS A 142 -1.61 -6.20 6.24
N ILE A 143 -1.67 -7.12 5.29
CA ILE A 143 -1.89 -6.86 3.86
C ILE A 143 -3.24 -7.47 3.49
N TYR A 144 -4.12 -6.65 2.92
CA TYR A 144 -5.46 -7.01 2.49
C TYR A 144 -5.51 -7.08 0.97
N PHE A 145 -5.79 -8.24 0.41
CA PHE A 145 -6.02 -8.46 -1.02
C PHE A 145 -7.49 -8.20 -1.35
N ALA A 146 -7.84 -6.95 -1.48
CA ALA A 146 -9.25 -6.53 -1.50
C ALA A 146 -9.65 -5.64 -2.70
N MET A 147 -8.76 -5.49 -3.68
CA MET A 147 -9.04 -4.71 -4.90
C MET A 147 -8.97 -5.60 -6.13
N CYS A 148 -9.52 -5.15 -7.26
CA CYS A 148 -9.42 -5.86 -8.54
C CYS A 148 -8.56 -5.10 -9.55
N GLU A 149 -8.02 -5.84 -10.50
CA GLU A 149 -7.11 -5.32 -11.53
C GLU A 149 -7.81 -4.38 -12.50
N GLU A 150 -9.08 -4.64 -12.82
CA GLU A 150 -9.90 -3.84 -13.75
C GLU A 150 -10.08 -2.41 -13.21
N ASP A 151 -10.46 -2.29 -11.94
CA ASP A 151 -10.60 -0.98 -11.28
C ASP A 151 -9.26 -0.26 -11.18
N LEU A 152 -8.19 -0.99 -10.82
CA LEU A 152 -6.86 -0.44 -10.72
C LEU A 152 -6.40 0.15 -12.06
N GLN A 153 -6.55 -0.59 -13.17
CA GLN A 153 -6.19 -0.09 -14.50
C GLN A 153 -7.05 1.10 -14.93
N THR A 154 -8.33 1.10 -14.62
CA THR A 154 -9.24 2.21 -14.88
C THR A 154 -8.78 3.48 -14.17
N ILE A 155 -8.44 3.37 -12.88
CA ILE A 155 -7.89 4.47 -12.09
C ILE A 155 -6.54 4.94 -12.65
N MET A 156 -5.63 4.03 -13.00
CA MET A 156 -4.29 4.37 -13.50
C MET A 156 -4.32 5.11 -14.85
N LYS A 157 -5.27 4.75 -15.74
CA LYS A 157 -5.46 5.39 -17.05
C LYS A 157 -6.00 6.81 -16.95
N HIS A 158 -6.72 7.13 -15.89
CA HIS A 158 -7.39 8.43 -15.76
C HIS A 158 -6.41 9.61 -15.82
N PRO A 159 -6.70 10.70 -16.58
CA PRO A 159 -5.76 11.81 -16.78
C PRO A 159 -5.35 12.51 -15.48
N ASN A 160 -6.22 12.55 -14.47
CA ASN A 160 -5.95 13.20 -13.19
C ASN A 160 -5.27 12.29 -12.16
N ALA A 161 -4.95 11.04 -12.52
CA ALA A 161 -4.20 10.11 -11.68
C ALA A 161 -2.72 10.52 -11.59
N LYS A 162 -2.16 10.44 -10.39
CA LYS A 162 -0.74 10.55 -10.11
C LYS A 162 -0.28 9.27 -9.45
N PHE A 163 0.96 8.88 -9.68
CA PHE A 163 1.50 7.68 -9.06
C PHE A 163 2.18 7.98 -7.73
N CYS A 164 1.87 7.14 -6.74
CA CYS A 164 2.47 7.20 -5.41
C CYS A 164 2.88 5.81 -4.95
N THR A 165 3.66 5.72 -3.89
CA THR A 165 4.03 4.44 -3.27
C THR A 165 3.12 4.05 -2.13
N ASP A 166 2.47 5.02 -1.48
CA ASP A 166 1.81 4.85 -0.17
C ASP A 166 2.71 4.02 0.79
N GLY A 167 4.00 4.26 0.67
CA GLY A 167 5.05 3.51 1.34
C GLY A 167 5.88 4.38 2.27
N ARG A 168 6.78 3.73 2.99
CA ARG A 168 7.80 4.37 3.83
C ARG A 168 9.20 4.00 3.33
N ALA A 169 10.22 4.69 3.81
CA ALA A 169 11.59 4.29 3.59
C ALA A 169 11.87 2.94 4.26
N VAL A 170 12.38 1.99 3.48
CA VAL A 170 12.74 0.63 3.92
C VAL A 170 14.08 0.24 3.31
N ALA A 171 14.71 -0.80 3.84
CA ALA A 171 15.91 -1.41 3.29
C ALA A 171 15.73 -2.93 3.25
N THR A 172 16.59 -3.63 2.51
CA THR A 172 16.57 -5.09 2.47
C THR A 172 17.35 -5.72 3.63
N TYR A 173 17.85 -4.88 4.56
CA TYR A 173 18.71 -5.28 5.69
C TYR A 173 18.43 -4.42 6.93
N GLY A 174 18.93 -4.88 8.08
CA GLY A 174 18.82 -4.16 9.37
C GLY A 174 17.39 -4.01 9.87
N GLU A 175 17.15 -3.02 10.71
CA GLU A 175 15.84 -2.75 11.31
C GLU A 175 14.75 -2.42 10.26
N LEU A 176 15.13 -1.76 9.16
CA LEU A 176 14.21 -1.38 8.08
C LEU A 176 13.87 -2.55 7.14
N GLY A 177 14.56 -3.70 7.29
CA GLY A 177 14.31 -4.94 6.54
C GLY A 177 13.46 -5.96 7.30
N LYS A 178 12.88 -5.61 8.45
CA LYS A 178 12.07 -6.53 9.25
C LYS A 178 10.62 -6.58 8.80
N GLY A 179 9.97 -7.75 9.01
CA GLY A 179 8.57 -8.03 8.69
C GLY A 179 8.31 -8.38 7.24
N SER A 180 7.13 -8.87 6.93
CA SER A 180 6.67 -9.17 5.56
C SER A 180 5.96 -7.96 4.97
N VAL A 181 6.72 -6.93 4.60
CA VAL A 181 6.17 -5.64 4.14
C VAL A 181 5.49 -5.75 2.77
N HIS A 182 4.64 -4.78 2.46
CA HIS A 182 4.01 -4.70 1.14
C HIS A 182 5.07 -4.40 0.05
N PRO A 183 5.11 -5.14 -1.08
CA PRO A 183 6.10 -4.96 -2.15
C PRO A 183 6.12 -3.56 -2.77
N ARG A 184 5.05 -2.77 -2.61
CA ARG A 184 4.99 -1.39 -3.11
C ARG A 184 6.09 -0.47 -2.57
N TYR A 185 6.70 -0.83 -1.43
CA TYR A 185 7.79 -0.04 -0.85
C TYR A 185 9.06 -0.06 -1.71
N TYR A 186 9.25 -1.14 -2.46
CA TYR A 186 10.39 -1.34 -3.35
C TYR A 186 10.02 -1.21 -4.84
N GLY A 187 8.83 -1.67 -5.21
CA GLY A 187 8.48 -2.00 -6.59
C GLY A 187 7.53 -1.04 -7.29
N THR A 188 6.96 -0.02 -6.65
CA THR A 188 5.89 0.80 -7.25
C THR A 188 6.24 1.35 -8.63
N TYR A 189 7.28 2.19 -8.75
CA TYR A 189 7.61 2.81 -10.03
C TYR A 189 8.17 1.81 -11.05
N PRO A 190 9.06 0.88 -10.69
CA PRO A 190 9.49 -0.18 -11.59
C PRO A 190 8.33 -1.03 -12.13
N ARG A 191 7.32 -1.35 -11.31
CA ARG A 191 6.11 -2.06 -11.72
C ARG A 191 5.27 -1.27 -12.73
N ILE A 192 5.14 0.05 -12.51
CA ILE A 192 4.46 0.91 -13.47
C ILE A 192 5.16 0.85 -14.82
N LEU A 193 6.48 1.02 -14.84
CA LEU A 193 7.26 1.06 -16.08
C LEU A 193 7.37 -0.32 -16.76
N GLY A 194 7.64 -1.38 -15.99
CA GLY A 194 7.81 -2.72 -16.50
C GLY A 194 6.48 -3.38 -16.82
N HIS A 195 5.63 -3.56 -15.80
CA HIS A 195 4.41 -4.34 -15.95
C HIS A 195 3.30 -3.58 -16.70
N TYR A 196 2.97 -2.35 -16.27
CA TYR A 196 1.81 -1.64 -16.84
C TYR A 196 2.11 -0.93 -18.15
N VAL A 197 3.31 -0.35 -18.31
CA VAL A 197 3.70 0.27 -19.58
C VAL A 197 4.17 -0.77 -20.58
N ARG A 198 5.28 -1.49 -20.28
CA ARG A 198 5.91 -2.37 -21.25
C ARG A 198 5.10 -3.63 -21.55
N GLU A 199 4.61 -4.36 -20.51
CA GLU A 199 3.96 -5.66 -20.71
C GLU A 199 2.46 -5.52 -21.00
N LYS A 200 1.73 -4.69 -20.23
CA LYS A 200 0.29 -4.51 -20.37
C LYS A 200 -0.11 -3.42 -21.36
N ASN A 201 0.81 -2.52 -21.71
CA ASN A 201 0.59 -1.42 -22.66
C ASN A 201 -0.67 -0.59 -22.36
N ILE A 202 -0.94 -0.31 -21.06
CA ILE A 202 -2.14 0.44 -20.66
C ILE A 202 -2.00 1.97 -20.80
N MET A 203 -0.77 2.46 -20.94
CA MET A 203 -0.41 3.87 -21.17
C MET A 203 0.97 3.96 -21.80
N THR A 204 1.33 5.13 -22.37
CA THR A 204 2.67 5.37 -22.91
C THR A 204 3.70 5.55 -21.80
N LEU A 205 5.00 5.38 -22.14
CA LEU A 205 6.09 5.62 -21.21
C LEU A 205 6.12 7.08 -20.75
N GLU A 206 5.93 8.02 -21.68
CA GLU A 206 5.92 9.46 -21.42
C GLU A 206 4.79 9.84 -20.45
N GLU A 207 3.61 9.25 -20.63
CA GLU A 207 2.47 9.47 -19.74
C GLU A 207 2.77 8.95 -18.32
N ALA A 208 3.32 7.73 -18.20
CA ALA A 208 3.72 7.16 -16.93
C ALA A 208 4.77 8.03 -16.20
N ILE A 209 5.79 8.51 -16.93
CA ILE A 209 6.81 9.43 -16.39
C ILE A 209 6.16 10.73 -15.92
N LYS A 210 5.30 11.35 -16.74
CA LYS A 210 4.58 12.57 -16.37
C LYS A 210 3.78 12.40 -15.08
N LYS A 211 3.01 11.31 -14.95
CA LYS A 211 2.21 10.98 -13.75
C LYS A 211 3.06 10.69 -12.51
N SER A 212 4.33 10.30 -12.71
CA SER A 212 5.29 10.01 -11.62
C SER A 212 6.14 11.20 -11.21
N THR A 213 6.24 12.27 -12.03
CA THR A 213 7.22 13.36 -11.84
C THR A 213 6.59 14.74 -11.91
N SER A 214 6.38 15.29 -13.12
CA SER A 214 5.94 16.68 -13.31
C SER A 214 4.52 16.93 -12.79
N TYR A 215 3.64 15.96 -12.86
CA TYR A 215 2.26 16.06 -12.36
C TYR A 215 2.21 16.24 -10.84
N PRO A 216 2.76 15.32 -10.01
CA PRO A 216 2.80 15.51 -8.57
C PRO A 216 3.59 16.75 -8.16
N ALA A 217 4.70 17.07 -8.81
CA ALA A 217 5.48 18.28 -8.55
C ALA A 217 4.64 19.55 -8.73
N LYS A 218 3.92 19.65 -9.86
CA LYS A 218 3.01 20.78 -10.13
C LYS A 218 1.90 20.87 -9.08
N LYS A 219 1.28 19.75 -8.71
CA LYS A 219 0.18 19.72 -7.72
C LYS A 219 0.63 20.18 -6.33
N LEU A 220 1.88 19.89 -5.99
CA LEU A 220 2.49 20.30 -4.73
C LEU A 220 3.17 21.68 -4.80
N ASN A 221 3.04 22.39 -5.93
CA ASN A 221 3.72 23.68 -6.20
C ASN A 221 5.25 23.62 -6.06
N ILE A 222 5.85 22.48 -6.45
CA ILE A 222 7.31 22.27 -6.51
C ILE A 222 7.73 22.57 -7.94
N LEU A 223 8.11 23.83 -8.23
CA LEU A 223 8.29 24.33 -9.61
C LEU A 223 9.68 24.09 -10.19
N ASP A 224 10.65 23.75 -9.33
CA ASP A 224 12.06 23.58 -9.67
C ASP A 224 12.50 22.10 -9.73
N ARG A 225 11.53 21.17 -9.74
CA ARG A 225 11.74 19.71 -9.80
C ARG A 225 10.70 19.02 -10.70
N GLY A 226 10.90 17.74 -10.97
CA GLY A 226 9.96 16.90 -11.73
C GLY A 226 10.03 17.09 -13.25
N VAL A 227 10.90 17.97 -13.75
CA VAL A 227 11.15 18.19 -15.18
C VAL A 227 12.65 18.41 -15.39
N LEU A 228 13.23 17.76 -16.40
CA LEU A 228 14.60 18.03 -16.84
C LEU A 228 14.63 19.35 -17.61
N LYS A 229 15.08 20.39 -16.92
CA LYS A 229 15.17 21.75 -17.45
C LYS A 229 16.38 22.47 -16.84
N GLU A 230 17.07 23.28 -17.63
CA GLU A 230 18.16 24.13 -17.15
C GLU A 230 17.66 25.02 -16.00
N GLY A 231 18.46 25.10 -14.93
CA GLY A 231 18.13 25.80 -13.69
C GLY A 231 17.33 25.01 -12.65
N ASN A 232 16.81 23.84 -13.01
CA ASN A 232 16.13 22.95 -12.04
C ASN A 232 17.15 22.11 -11.26
N PHE A 233 16.73 21.61 -10.10
CA PHE A 233 17.48 20.61 -9.35
C PHE A 233 17.66 19.32 -10.15
N ALA A 234 18.87 18.77 -10.12
CA ALA A 234 19.18 17.51 -10.78
C ALA A 234 18.71 16.32 -9.90
N ASP A 235 17.42 16.00 -10.01
CA ASP A 235 16.81 14.78 -9.49
C ASP A 235 16.50 13.88 -10.70
N ILE A 236 17.40 12.91 -10.96
CA ILE A 236 17.41 12.17 -12.23
C ILE A 236 17.48 10.68 -11.94
N THR A 237 16.60 9.90 -12.55
CA THR A 237 16.66 8.45 -12.59
C THR A 237 17.01 7.97 -13.98
N ILE A 238 18.07 7.16 -14.12
CA ILE A 238 18.49 6.53 -15.37
C ILE A 238 18.16 5.05 -15.28
N PHE A 239 17.35 4.57 -16.22
CA PHE A 239 16.89 3.18 -16.24
C PHE A 239 16.87 2.62 -17.67
N ASP A 240 17.00 1.30 -17.77
CA ASP A 240 16.83 0.56 -19.01
C ASP A 240 15.32 0.26 -19.19
N LYS A 241 14.68 0.90 -20.19
CA LYS A 241 13.24 0.76 -20.45
C LYS A 241 12.83 -0.68 -20.81
N ASP A 242 13.75 -1.48 -21.34
CA ASP A 242 13.48 -2.84 -21.77
C ASP A 242 13.69 -3.86 -20.64
N LYS A 243 14.34 -3.46 -19.52
CA LYS A 243 14.64 -4.33 -18.39
C LYS A 243 13.96 -3.93 -17.09
N VAL A 244 13.62 -2.64 -16.92
CA VAL A 244 13.06 -2.15 -15.65
C VAL A 244 11.81 -2.93 -15.24
N ILE A 245 11.84 -3.52 -14.03
CA ILE A 245 10.73 -4.28 -13.46
C ILE A 245 10.89 -4.39 -11.94
N ASP A 246 9.78 -4.50 -11.22
CA ASP A 246 9.76 -4.93 -9.82
C ASP A 246 10.03 -6.43 -9.70
N VAL A 247 10.79 -6.81 -8.70
CA VAL A 247 11.05 -8.22 -8.35
C VAL A 247 10.66 -8.52 -6.90
N SER A 248 10.19 -7.51 -6.19
CA SER A 248 9.58 -7.62 -4.86
C SER A 248 8.20 -8.26 -4.98
N THR A 249 7.93 -9.29 -4.20
CA THR A 249 6.63 -10.00 -4.15
C THR A 249 6.05 -9.98 -2.74
N PHE A 250 4.80 -10.38 -2.58
CA PHE A 250 4.18 -10.51 -1.25
C PHE A 250 4.81 -11.61 -0.39
N ASP A 251 5.43 -12.61 -1.00
CA ASP A 251 6.11 -13.71 -0.29
C ASP A 251 7.60 -13.43 -0.10
N ASN A 252 8.19 -12.58 -0.94
CA ASN A 252 9.59 -12.15 -0.81
C ASN A 252 9.70 -10.63 -1.10
N PRO A 253 9.28 -9.79 -0.13
CA PRO A 253 9.14 -8.35 -0.36
C PRO A 253 10.46 -7.58 -0.36
N HIS A 254 11.49 -8.05 0.35
CA HIS A 254 12.75 -7.32 0.57
C HIS A 254 13.71 -7.45 -0.61
N ARG A 255 13.28 -6.98 -1.79
CA ARG A 255 14.07 -7.05 -3.03
C ARG A 255 14.02 -5.72 -3.77
N TYR A 256 15.20 -5.19 -4.09
CA TYR A 256 15.32 -4.03 -4.96
C TYR A 256 14.95 -4.38 -6.40
N PRO A 257 14.38 -3.42 -7.17
CA PRO A 257 14.05 -3.64 -8.58
C PRO A 257 15.30 -3.84 -9.43
N ILE A 258 15.11 -4.33 -10.64
CA ILE A 258 16.17 -4.40 -11.67
C ILE A 258 15.93 -3.34 -12.74
N GLY A 259 17.00 -3.02 -13.51
CA GLY A 259 16.94 -2.06 -14.61
C GLY A 259 16.99 -0.59 -14.20
N ILE A 260 17.16 -0.26 -12.90
CA ILE A 260 17.49 1.08 -12.42
C ILE A 260 19.01 1.16 -12.27
N GLU A 261 19.66 1.92 -13.14
CA GLU A 261 21.13 1.97 -13.21
C GLU A 261 21.71 3.08 -12.32
N TYR A 262 21.13 4.28 -12.38
CA TYR A 262 21.61 5.41 -11.61
C TYR A 262 20.45 6.24 -11.06
N VAL A 263 20.62 6.75 -9.84
CA VAL A 263 19.71 7.74 -9.23
C VAL A 263 20.55 8.91 -8.70
N ILE A 264 20.20 10.10 -9.13
CA ILE A 264 20.81 11.36 -8.72
C ILE A 264 19.76 12.15 -7.94
N VAL A 265 20.12 12.66 -6.77
CA VAL A 265 19.26 13.50 -5.93
C VAL A 265 20.03 14.77 -5.56
N ASN A 266 19.45 15.94 -5.83
CA ASN A 266 20.10 17.22 -5.61
C ASN A 266 21.53 17.28 -6.24
N GLY A 267 21.71 16.72 -7.44
CA GLY A 267 22.97 16.69 -8.17
C GLY A 267 24.02 15.70 -7.63
N LYS A 268 23.68 14.86 -6.62
CA LYS A 268 24.61 13.85 -6.07
C LYS A 268 24.13 12.45 -6.41
N LEU A 269 25.05 11.61 -6.83
CA LEU A 269 24.78 10.21 -7.17
C LEU A 269 24.46 9.41 -5.90
N VAL A 270 23.24 8.86 -5.84
CA VAL A 270 22.74 8.05 -4.70
C VAL A 270 22.75 6.56 -5.03
N ILE A 271 22.37 6.20 -6.26
CA ILE A 271 22.50 4.84 -6.79
C ILE A 271 23.46 4.88 -7.98
N ALA A 272 24.42 3.97 -8.01
CA ALA A 272 25.34 3.73 -9.10
C ALA A 272 25.38 2.24 -9.46
N LYS A 273 25.05 1.89 -10.70
CA LYS A 273 24.97 0.51 -11.20
C LYS A 273 24.08 -0.39 -10.31
N GLY A 274 22.95 0.16 -9.85
CA GLY A 274 22.00 -0.54 -8.99
C GLY A 274 22.33 -0.57 -7.49
N GLU A 275 23.50 -0.07 -7.06
CA GLU A 275 23.93 -0.08 -5.66
C GLU A 275 23.93 1.31 -5.03
N HIS A 276 23.58 1.39 -3.73
CA HIS A 276 23.57 2.65 -2.98
C HIS A 276 25.01 3.11 -2.67
N THR A 277 25.31 4.37 -3.00
CA THR A 277 26.66 4.96 -2.87
C THR A 277 27.02 5.40 -1.44
N GLY A 278 26.07 5.40 -0.51
CA GLY A 278 26.22 5.98 0.83
C GLY A 278 25.91 7.48 0.91
N ASN A 279 25.73 8.18 -0.20
CA ASN A 279 25.37 9.60 -0.19
C ASN A 279 23.92 9.82 0.26
N LEU A 280 23.70 10.80 1.13
CA LEU A 280 22.39 11.17 1.69
C LEU A 280 22.08 12.65 1.40
N PRO A 281 21.89 13.05 0.13
CA PRO A 281 21.69 14.45 -0.26
C PRO A 281 20.24 14.93 -0.14
N GLY A 282 19.34 14.10 0.39
CA GLY A 282 17.93 14.45 0.55
C GLY A 282 17.74 15.67 1.45
N ILE A 283 16.76 16.51 1.12
CA ILE A 283 16.36 17.69 1.90
C ILE A 283 14.85 17.68 2.11
N VAL A 284 14.39 18.33 3.19
CA VAL A 284 12.97 18.57 3.41
C VAL A 284 12.49 19.66 2.46
N LEU A 285 11.57 19.31 1.56
CA LEU A 285 10.94 20.27 0.67
C LEU A 285 9.83 21.01 1.42
N LYS A 286 9.80 22.34 1.26
CA LYS A 286 8.75 23.19 1.82
C LYS A 286 8.01 23.87 0.67
N ASN A 287 6.69 23.97 0.79
CA ASN A 287 5.90 24.74 -0.18
C ASN A 287 6.40 26.20 -0.14
N LYS A 288 6.82 26.71 -1.29
CA LYS A 288 7.13 28.12 -1.47
C LYS A 288 5.79 28.83 -1.68
N LYS A 289 5.34 29.59 -0.68
CA LYS A 289 4.17 30.48 -0.79
C LYS A 289 4.39 31.51 -1.88
#